data_7d75948f5dd45992a1af7046eedaf0f6
#
_entry.id   7d75948f5dd45992a1af7046eedaf0f6
#
_cell.length_a   1.000
_cell.length_b   1.000
_cell.length_c   1.000
_cell.angle_alpha   90.00
_cell.angle_beta   90.00
_cell.angle_gamma   90.00
#
_symmetry.space_group_name_H-M   'P 1'
#
loop_
_entity.id
_entity.type
_entity.pdbx_description
1 polymer ?
#
loop_
_entity_poly.entity_id
_entity_poly.type
_entity_poly.pdbx_seq_one_letter_code
_entity_poly.pdbx_strand_id
1 'polypeptide(L)'
;MSEPLTYPRQTARSLRFTLGAPRNFAISPNGMRVLYVRSDGPFDRVGCLRSFDVHTGTDSLLADPAQILQSTEELSMEERARRERLRESAGGITSFNADAAYNRAVFALAGRVFVTDISTGTTNEWTAQSPVIDPRLSPDGKHVAYACVNGEFRITDGTSDRALLTPENPNVFYGRAEFVASEEMNRFRGFWWAPDSKSIIAARVDESPIDIWYIADPANPEIEPRAIRYPSVGTPNAEVSLHLVDLEGNAREIEWNRNDFEYLIEVSWNSNGPALVHVMSRDQHEARIFAVDAQSLKTTAIAEQHDDHWVEVVPGTPQWAPEGLLITTKDDLESDTRHLAVNGSAVTPAGLQVSAVIDIDRFGITFLATADATQSHLWWYGFGGELEQLSSGNGVYTGRASNHTLVLVERSLDHYGVHVTVVRDGKESQIESLAAAPIVDAQPELLV
;
A
#
# COMPACT_ATOMS: atom_id res chain seq x y z
N MET A 1 11.94 24.86 -34.08
CA MET A 1 13.11 24.27 -33.39
C MET A 1 12.65 23.95 -31.97
N SER A 2 12.68 22.68 -31.55
CA SER A 2 12.39 22.34 -30.15
C SER A 2 13.48 22.94 -29.27
N GLU A 3 13.07 23.62 -28.20
CA GLU A 3 14.04 24.12 -27.22
C GLU A 3 14.93 22.98 -26.69
N PRO A 4 16.22 23.21 -26.46
CA PRO A 4 17.11 22.16 -25.99
C PRO A 4 16.65 21.65 -24.62
N LEU A 5 16.72 20.34 -24.42
CA LEU A 5 16.40 19.70 -23.15
C LEU A 5 17.48 20.08 -22.14
N THR A 6 17.10 20.87 -21.13
CA THR A 6 17.97 21.21 -20.00
C THR A 6 17.69 20.24 -18.84
N TYR A 7 18.62 20.08 -17.89
CA TYR A 7 18.44 19.19 -16.74
C TYR A 7 17.16 19.50 -15.93
N PRO A 8 16.82 20.76 -15.57
CA PRO A 8 15.58 21.04 -14.88
C PRO A 8 14.32 20.65 -15.70
N ARG A 9 14.35 20.85 -17.03
CA ARG A 9 13.26 20.43 -17.92
C ARG A 9 13.16 18.91 -18.01
N GLN A 10 14.29 18.22 -18.09
CA GLN A 10 14.30 16.75 -18.08
C GLN A 10 13.70 16.23 -16.77
N THR A 11 14.15 16.74 -15.64
CA THR A 11 13.66 16.38 -14.31
C THR A 11 12.14 16.58 -14.20
N ALA A 12 11.61 17.73 -14.65
CA ALA A 12 10.18 18.02 -14.64
C ALA A 12 9.37 17.09 -15.57
N ARG A 13 9.88 16.87 -16.81
CA ARG A 13 9.18 16.05 -17.81
C ARG A 13 9.18 14.57 -17.50
N SER A 14 10.25 14.06 -16.89
CA SER A 14 10.39 12.66 -16.48
C SER A 14 9.79 12.37 -15.09
N LEU A 15 9.13 13.35 -14.45
CA LEU A 15 8.70 13.31 -13.05
C LEU A 15 9.84 12.83 -12.13
N ARG A 16 10.98 13.52 -12.17
CA ARG A 16 12.20 13.17 -11.43
C ARG A 16 12.73 11.77 -11.77
N PHE A 17 12.72 11.43 -13.06
CA PHE A 17 13.24 10.15 -13.59
C PHE A 17 12.46 8.92 -13.10
N THR A 18 11.17 9.09 -12.75
CA THR A 18 10.31 7.98 -12.31
C THR A 18 9.46 7.39 -13.43
N LEU A 19 9.19 8.14 -14.51
CA LEU A 19 8.47 7.62 -15.67
C LEU A 19 9.31 6.56 -16.40
N GLY A 20 8.67 5.49 -16.83
CA GLY A 20 9.34 4.33 -17.43
C GLY A 20 9.95 3.35 -16.42
N ALA A 21 10.09 3.74 -15.14
CA ALA A 21 10.54 2.81 -14.11
C ALA A 21 9.40 1.85 -13.70
N PRO A 22 9.67 0.53 -13.59
CA PRO A 22 8.71 -0.43 -13.08
C PRO A 22 8.48 -0.24 -11.58
N ARG A 23 7.22 -0.39 -11.15
CA ARG A 23 6.80 -0.15 -9.76
C ARG A 23 5.56 -0.98 -9.38
N ASN A 24 5.18 -0.96 -8.09
CA ASN A 24 4.00 -1.64 -7.57
C ASN A 24 3.98 -3.14 -7.89
N PHE A 25 5.06 -3.81 -7.52
CA PHE A 25 5.23 -5.24 -7.77
C PHE A 25 4.30 -6.08 -6.89
N ALA A 26 3.72 -7.13 -7.50
CA ALA A 26 2.98 -8.17 -6.82
C ALA A 26 3.35 -9.54 -7.42
N ILE A 27 3.65 -10.51 -6.58
CA ILE A 27 4.10 -11.84 -7.00
C ILE A 27 2.96 -12.84 -6.79
N SER A 28 2.68 -13.67 -7.78
CA SER A 28 1.67 -14.72 -7.66
C SER A 28 2.02 -15.73 -6.55
N PRO A 29 1.02 -16.37 -5.89
CA PRO A 29 1.26 -17.29 -4.79
C PRO A 29 2.17 -18.49 -5.13
N ASN A 30 2.24 -18.86 -6.40
CA ASN A 30 3.16 -19.91 -6.88
C ASN A 30 4.56 -19.37 -7.25
N GLY A 31 4.78 -18.06 -7.13
CA GLY A 31 6.03 -17.39 -7.47
C GLY A 31 6.37 -17.31 -8.97
N MET A 32 5.47 -17.74 -9.86
CA MET A 32 5.79 -17.88 -11.29
C MET A 32 5.49 -16.63 -12.12
N ARG A 33 4.81 -15.64 -11.53
CA ARG A 33 4.39 -14.42 -12.22
C ARG A 33 4.58 -13.19 -11.34
N VAL A 34 5.12 -12.13 -11.92
CA VAL A 34 5.20 -10.81 -11.29
C VAL A 34 4.31 -9.85 -12.05
N LEU A 35 3.34 -9.25 -11.37
CA LEU A 35 2.56 -8.13 -11.90
C LEU A 35 3.23 -6.82 -11.47
N TYR A 36 3.19 -5.81 -12.33
CA TYR A 36 3.74 -4.50 -12.03
C TYR A 36 3.16 -3.42 -12.94
N VAL A 37 3.40 -2.16 -12.59
CA VAL A 37 3.02 -0.99 -13.38
C VAL A 37 4.27 -0.36 -14.00
N ARG A 38 4.22 -0.03 -15.29
CA ARG A 38 5.25 0.74 -15.97
C ARG A 38 4.63 1.53 -17.14
N SER A 39 5.08 2.75 -17.40
CA SER A 39 4.80 3.46 -18.65
C SER A 39 5.81 3.08 -19.74
N ASP A 40 5.45 3.31 -21.00
CA ASP A 40 6.23 2.81 -22.15
C ASP A 40 7.39 3.73 -22.55
N GLY A 41 7.73 4.70 -21.73
CA GLY A 41 8.90 5.55 -21.97
C GLY A 41 9.17 6.58 -20.87
N PRO A 42 10.34 7.25 -20.97
CA PRO A 42 10.85 8.13 -19.92
C PRO A 42 10.09 9.46 -19.77
N PHE A 43 9.20 9.78 -20.69
CA PHE A 43 8.35 10.97 -20.68
C PHE A 43 6.87 10.65 -20.88
N ASP A 44 6.55 9.37 -20.93
CA ASP A 44 5.18 8.89 -20.98
C ASP A 44 4.62 8.81 -19.55
N ARG A 45 3.48 9.48 -19.33
CA ARG A 45 2.81 9.54 -18.02
C ARG A 45 1.78 8.44 -17.82
N VAL A 46 1.48 7.65 -18.85
CA VAL A 46 0.42 6.65 -18.81
C VAL A 46 0.98 5.31 -18.33
N GLY A 47 0.70 4.97 -17.07
CA GLY A 47 1.06 3.67 -16.52
C GLY A 47 0.21 2.55 -17.09
N CYS A 48 0.84 1.46 -17.52
CA CYS A 48 0.21 0.23 -17.99
C CYS A 48 0.39 -0.90 -16.98
N LEU A 49 -0.59 -1.81 -16.87
CA LEU A 49 -0.41 -3.05 -16.10
C LEU A 49 0.33 -4.07 -16.94
N ARG A 50 1.39 -4.64 -16.40
CA ARG A 50 2.26 -5.60 -17.08
C ARG A 50 2.42 -6.89 -16.24
N SER A 51 2.82 -7.95 -16.93
CA SER A 51 3.10 -9.25 -16.32
C SER A 51 4.46 -9.76 -16.79
N PHE A 52 5.29 -10.18 -15.85
CA PHE A 52 6.55 -10.86 -16.12
C PHE A 52 6.43 -12.32 -15.74
N ASP A 53 6.69 -13.21 -16.70
CA ASP A 53 6.77 -14.66 -16.49
C ASP A 53 8.16 -15.01 -15.96
N VAL A 54 8.22 -15.52 -14.74
CA VAL A 54 9.49 -15.78 -14.04
C VAL A 54 10.28 -16.95 -14.67
N HIS A 55 9.57 -17.91 -15.29
CA HIS A 55 10.23 -19.06 -15.91
C HIS A 55 10.88 -18.71 -17.24
N THR A 56 10.17 -17.95 -18.08
CA THR A 56 10.63 -17.62 -19.44
C THR A 56 11.39 -16.29 -19.51
N GLY A 57 11.27 -15.43 -18.51
CA GLY A 57 11.79 -14.05 -18.54
C GLY A 57 11.00 -13.13 -19.48
N THR A 58 9.77 -13.50 -19.84
CA THR A 58 8.97 -12.74 -20.81
C THR A 58 8.14 -11.68 -20.12
N ASP A 59 8.28 -10.42 -20.57
CA ASP A 59 7.45 -9.28 -20.21
C ASP A 59 6.27 -9.13 -21.17
N SER A 60 5.05 -9.01 -20.65
CA SER A 60 3.82 -8.90 -21.41
C SER A 60 2.94 -7.75 -20.92
N LEU A 61 2.35 -7.00 -21.84
CA LEU A 61 1.34 -6.00 -21.57
C LEU A 61 0.01 -6.70 -21.23
N LEU A 62 -0.57 -6.41 -20.06
CA LEU A 62 -1.88 -6.94 -19.66
C LEU A 62 -3.02 -5.94 -19.89
N ALA A 63 -2.80 -4.67 -19.52
CA ALA A 63 -3.81 -3.65 -19.70
C ALA A 63 -3.17 -2.30 -20.05
N ASP A 64 -3.66 -1.70 -21.12
CA ASP A 64 -3.24 -0.41 -21.65
C ASP A 64 -4.40 0.59 -21.56
N PRO A 65 -4.28 1.67 -20.75
CA PRO A 65 -5.30 2.70 -20.68
C PRO A 65 -5.70 3.30 -22.02
N ALA A 66 -4.78 3.42 -22.96
CA ALA A 66 -5.07 3.99 -24.29
C ALA A 66 -5.99 3.08 -25.13
N GLN A 67 -5.96 1.77 -24.90
CA GLN A 67 -6.87 0.82 -25.56
C GLN A 67 -8.21 0.70 -24.82
N ILE A 68 -8.24 0.96 -23.51
CA ILE A 68 -9.42 0.84 -22.65
C ILE A 68 -10.29 2.10 -22.73
N LEU A 69 -9.65 3.29 -22.66
CA LEU A 69 -10.34 4.58 -22.65
C LEU A 69 -10.40 5.16 -24.06
N GLN A 70 -11.58 5.66 -24.44
CA GLN A 70 -11.76 6.42 -25.67
C GLN A 70 -11.53 7.94 -25.50
N SER A 71 -11.27 8.40 -24.25
CA SER A 71 -11.09 9.79 -23.88
C SER A 71 -9.98 9.96 -22.83
N THR A 72 -9.53 11.21 -22.62
CA THR A 72 -8.57 11.56 -21.56
C THR A 72 -9.16 11.30 -20.18
N GLU A 73 -8.31 10.82 -19.25
CA GLU A 73 -8.68 10.57 -17.86
C GLU A 73 -9.00 11.89 -17.14
N GLU A 74 -10.19 11.98 -16.54
CA GLU A 74 -10.56 13.06 -15.61
C GLU A 74 -10.67 12.47 -14.19
N LEU A 75 -9.92 13.04 -13.25
CA LEU A 75 -9.90 12.61 -11.86
C LEU A 75 -10.83 13.45 -11.00
N SER A 76 -11.55 12.82 -10.06
CA SER A 76 -12.25 13.53 -8.98
C SER A 76 -11.26 14.24 -8.05
N MET A 77 -11.75 15.21 -7.25
CA MET A 77 -10.91 15.93 -6.29
C MET A 77 -10.34 15.00 -5.22
N GLU A 78 -11.11 14.02 -4.75
CA GLU A 78 -10.72 13.04 -3.74
C GLU A 78 -9.63 12.11 -4.26
N GLU A 79 -9.75 11.64 -5.50
CA GLU A 79 -8.72 10.81 -6.12
C GLU A 79 -7.44 11.61 -6.38
N ARG A 80 -7.56 12.91 -6.76
CA ARG A 80 -6.39 13.80 -6.85
C ARG A 80 -5.69 13.94 -5.50
N ALA A 81 -6.45 14.22 -4.42
CA ALA A 81 -5.91 14.33 -3.08
C ALA A 81 -5.27 13.02 -2.60
N ARG A 82 -5.88 11.87 -2.90
CA ARG A 82 -5.31 10.55 -2.59
C ARG A 82 -4.00 10.31 -3.32
N ARG A 83 -3.94 10.59 -4.64
CA ARG A 83 -2.71 10.46 -5.44
C ARG A 83 -1.63 11.43 -4.97
N GLU A 84 -1.99 12.66 -4.57
CA GLU A 84 -1.05 13.64 -4.03
C GLU A 84 -0.39 13.12 -2.74
N ARG A 85 -1.15 12.55 -1.80
CA ARG A 85 -0.62 11.93 -0.57
C ARG A 85 0.27 10.72 -0.89
N LEU A 86 -0.12 9.89 -1.84
CA LEU A 86 0.71 8.79 -2.35
C LEU A 86 1.92 9.29 -3.18
N ARG A 87 2.04 10.61 -3.41
CA ARG A 87 3.04 11.23 -4.31
C ARG A 87 3.00 10.65 -5.72
N GLU A 88 1.83 10.23 -6.16
CA GLU A 88 1.60 9.66 -7.49
C GLU A 88 1.19 10.77 -8.48
N SER A 89 2.10 11.14 -9.36
CA SER A 89 1.90 12.18 -10.36
C SER A 89 1.70 11.63 -11.78
N ALA A 90 1.80 10.32 -11.96
CA ALA A 90 1.53 9.67 -13.24
C ALA A 90 0.02 9.50 -13.47
N GLY A 91 -0.37 9.33 -14.73
CA GLY A 91 -1.73 8.98 -15.14
C GLY A 91 -1.86 7.50 -15.48
N GLY A 92 -3.02 7.13 -16.02
CA GLY A 92 -3.31 5.75 -16.37
C GLY A 92 -3.48 4.85 -15.16
N ILE A 93 -3.02 3.61 -15.26
CA ILE A 93 -3.04 2.65 -14.16
C ILE A 93 -1.90 2.98 -13.20
N THR A 94 -2.25 3.41 -11.99
CA THR A 94 -1.28 3.80 -10.95
C THR A 94 -1.14 2.75 -9.86
N SER A 95 -2.20 1.98 -9.62
CA SER A 95 -2.23 0.87 -8.67
C SER A 95 -3.20 -0.21 -9.15
N PHE A 96 -3.04 -1.41 -8.64
CA PHE A 96 -3.93 -2.54 -8.88
C PHE A 96 -4.01 -3.44 -7.65
N ASN A 97 -5.00 -4.32 -7.63
CA ASN A 97 -5.11 -5.42 -6.68
C ASN A 97 -5.45 -6.70 -7.42
N ALA A 98 -4.90 -7.83 -7.01
CA ALA A 98 -5.22 -9.14 -7.57
C ALA A 98 -6.04 -9.98 -6.58
N ASP A 99 -6.83 -10.93 -7.10
CA ASP A 99 -7.45 -11.98 -6.30
C ASP A 99 -6.40 -12.95 -5.74
N ALA A 100 -6.76 -13.76 -4.75
CA ALA A 100 -5.80 -14.63 -4.07
C ALA A 100 -5.14 -15.68 -5.00
N ALA A 101 -5.82 -16.08 -6.05
CA ALA A 101 -5.30 -17.05 -7.03
C ALA A 101 -4.55 -16.38 -8.20
N TYR A 102 -4.51 -15.05 -8.28
CA TYR A 102 -3.94 -14.29 -9.39
C TYR A 102 -4.54 -14.65 -10.76
N ASN A 103 -5.85 -14.88 -10.79
CA ASN A 103 -6.60 -15.04 -12.03
C ASN A 103 -7.02 -13.68 -12.59
N ARG A 104 -7.31 -12.72 -11.71
CA ARG A 104 -7.84 -11.40 -12.05
C ARG A 104 -7.07 -10.29 -11.34
N ALA A 105 -6.94 -9.16 -12.02
CA ALA A 105 -6.46 -7.91 -11.43
C ALA A 105 -7.51 -6.82 -11.61
N VAL A 106 -7.76 -6.00 -10.58
CA VAL A 106 -8.65 -4.85 -10.61
C VAL A 106 -7.87 -3.57 -10.45
N PHE A 107 -8.30 -2.52 -11.14
CA PHE A 107 -7.80 -1.16 -10.99
C PHE A 107 -8.90 -0.14 -11.26
N ALA A 108 -8.70 1.05 -10.72
CA ALA A 108 -9.50 2.22 -11.07
C ALA A 108 -8.85 2.96 -12.25
N LEU A 109 -9.65 3.35 -13.23
CA LEU A 109 -9.23 4.19 -14.34
C LEU A 109 -10.34 5.18 -14.68
N ALA A 110 -10.05 6.48 -14.68
CA ALA A 110 -11.03 7.56 -14.84
C ALA A 110 -12.25 7.44 -13.89
N GLY A 111 -12.02 7.01 -12.64
CA GLY A 111 -13.07 6.81 -11.64
C GLY A 111 -13.97 5.60 -11.87
N ARG A 112 -13.66 4.72 -12.82
CA ARG A 112 -14.40 3.49 -13.16
C ARG A 112 -13.63 2.25 -12.76
N VAL A 113 -14.30 1.12 -12.58
CA VAL A 113 -13.70 -0.19 -12.23
C VAL A 113 -13.40 -0.98 -13.49
N PHE A 114 -12.18 -1.44 -13.63
CA PHE A 114 -11.77 -2.37 -14.68
C PHE A 114 -11.17 -3.63 -14.07
N VAL A 115 -11.53 -4.76 -14.61
CA VAL A 115 -11.01 -6.07 -14.22
C VAL A 115 -10.36 -6.74 -15.41
N THR A 116 -9.11 -7.13 -15.26
CA THR A 116 -8.31 -7.82 -16.28
C THR A 116 -8.15 -9.29 -15.89
N ASP A 117 -8.44 -10.19 -16.81
CA ASP A 117 -8.02 -11.60 -16.73
C ASP A 117 -6.50 -11.68 -16.97
N ILE A 118 -5.77 -12.19 -15.98
CA ILE A 118 -4.30 -12.17 -16.00
C ILE A 118 -3.75 -13.17 -17.03
N SER A 119 -4.50 -14.23 -17.36
CA SER A 119 -4.05 -15.24 -18.30
C SER A 119 -4.18 -14.79 -19.75
N THR A 120 -5.23 -14.03 -20.08
CA THR A 120 -5.55 -13.61 -21.45
C THR A 120 -5.23 -12.15 -21.74
N GLY A 121 -5.09 -11.30 -20.72
CA GLY A 121 -4.99 -9.85 -20.84
C GLY A 121 -6.34 -9.17 -21.19
N THR A 122 -7.45 -9.93 -21.20
CA THR A 122 -8.77 -9.37 -21.50
C THR A 122 -9.24 -8.48 -20.36
N THR A 123 -9.49 -7.21 -20.66
CA THR A 123 -9.95 -6.22 -19.68
C THR A 123 -11.40 -5.86 -19.95
N ASN A 124 -12.23 -5.89 -18.90
CA ASN A 124 -13.62 -5.51 -18.95
C ASN A 124 -13.92 -4.44 -17.90
N GLU A 125 -14.77 -3.48 -18.25
CA GLU A 125 -15.36 -2.57 -17.30
C GLU A 125 -16.44 -3.30 -16.50
N TRP A 126 -16.39 -3.18 -15.18
CA TRP A 126 -17.42 -3.68 -14.28
C TRP A 126 -18.38 -2.56 -13.90
N THR A 127 -19.67 -2.90 -13.81
CA THR A 127 -20.68 -1.94 -13.35
C THR A 127 -20.36 -1.47 -11.95
N ALA A 128 -20.21 -0.15 -11.77
CA ALA A 128 -19.87 0.47 -10.49
C ALA A 128 -20.39 1.91 -10.42
N GLN A 129 -20.71 2.38 -9.22
CA GLN A 129 -21.04 3.78 -8.96
C GLN A 129 -19.76 4.61 -9.02
N SER A 130 -19.64 5.45 -10.04
CA SER A 130 -18.47 6.34 -10.24
C SER A 130 -18.64 7.68 -9.47
N PRO A 131 -17.56 8.33 -9.00
CA PRO A 131 -16.17 7.88 -9.04
C PRO A 131 -15.80 6.87 -7.94
N VAL A 132 -14.99 5.89 -8.33
CA VAL A 132 -14.51 4.79 -7.50
C VAL A 132 -13.16 5.14 -6.86
N ILE A 133 -12.96 4.74 -5.61
CA ILE A 133 -11.70 4.89 -4.86
C ILE A 133 -11.29 3.52 -4.32
N ASP A 134 -10.01 3.16 -4.53
CA ASP A 134 -9.34 1.94 -4.02
C ASP A 134 -10.13 0.64 -4.24
N PRO A 135 -10.46 0.25 -5.49
CA PRO A 135 -11.18 -0.98 -5.75
C PRO A 135 -10.29 -2.20 -5.44
N ARG A 136 -10.88 -3.20 -4.76
CA ARG A 136 -10.18 -4.45 -4.40
C ARG A 136 -11.05 -5.66 -4.64
N LEU A 137 -10.47 -6.65 -5.31
CA LEU A 137 -11.09 -7.96 -5.48
C LEU A 137 -11.24 -8.69 -4.14
N SER A 138 -12.36 -9.41 -4.02
CA SER A 138 -12.45 -10.46 -2.99
C SER A 138 -11.38 -11.53 -3.24
N PRO A 139 -10.89 -12.23 -2.20
CA PRO A 139 -9.91 -13.31 -2.37
C PRO A 139 -10.31 -14.36 -3.41
N ASP A 140 -11.60 -14.68 -3.55
CA ASP A 140 -12.14 -15.62 -4.55
C ASP A 140 -12.36 -14.99 -5.95
N GLY A 141 -12.06 -13.71 -6.14
CA GLY A 141 -12.13 -13.00 -7.41
C GLY A 141 -13.55 -12.72 -7.94
N LYS A 142 -14.61 -12.95 -7.14
CA LYS A 142 -16.00 -12.83 -7.62
C LYS A 142 -16.59 -11.45 -7.46
N HIS A 143 -16.07 -10.67 -6.49
CA HIS A 143 -16.58 -9.35 -6.18
C HIS A 143 -15.45 -8.32 -6.14
N VAL A 144 -15.80 -7.07 -6.39
CA VAL A 144 -14.95 -5.91 -6.11
C VAL A 144 -15.64 -5.05 -5.08
N ALA A 145 -14.99 -4.82 -3.93
CA ALA A 145 -15.39 -3.81 -2.97
C ALA A 145 -14.61 -2.52 -3.23
N TYR A 146 -15.24 -1.38 -2.96
CA TYR A 146 -14.64 -0.07 -3.17
C TYR A 146 -15.33 1.03 -2.35
N ALA A 147 -14.61 2.10 -2.07
CA ALA A 147 -15.17 3.33 -1.54
C ALA A 147 -15.64 4.23 -2.69
N CYS A 148 -16.67 5.02 -2.44
CA CYS A 148 -17.18 6.00 -3.39
C CYS A 148 -16.98 7.44 -2.84
N VAL A 149 -16.89 8.40 -3.76
CA VAL A 149 -16.69 9.83 -3.42
C VAL A 149 -17.82 10.38 -2.54
N ASN A 150 -19.06 9.91 -2.74
CA ASN A 150 -20.22 10.28 -1.93
C ASN A 150 -20.21 9.71 -0.49
N GLY A 151 -19.13 9.01 -0.10
CA GLY A 151 -18.96 8.42 1.23
C GLY A 151 -19.48 6.99 1.37
N GLU A 152 -20.18 6.44 0.38
CA GLU A 152 -20.65 5.06 0.42
C GLU A 152 -19.50 4.05 0.32
N PHE A 153 -19.67 2.90 0.96
CA PHE A 153 -18.88 1.70 0.71
C PHE A 153 -19.74 0.71 -0.08
N ARG A 154 -19.20 0.24 -1.20
CA ARG A 154 -19.98 -0.48 -2.21
C ARG A 154 -19.34 -1.79 -2.64
N ILE A 155 -20.14 -2.64 -3.27
CA ILE A 155 -19.69 -3.92 -3.83
C ILE A 155 -20.32 -4.11 -5.22
N THR A 156 -19.55 -4.68 -6.14
CA THR A 156 -20.01 -5.10 -7.47
C THR A 156 -19.56 -6.52 -7.77
N ASP A 157 -20.39 -7.26 -8.55
CA ASP A 157 -20.05 -8.56 -9.14
C ASP A 157 -19.72 -8.45 -10.64
N GLY A 158 -19.65 -7.22 -11.15
CA GLY A 158 -19.42 -6.88 -12.56
C GLY A 158 -20.69 -6.61 -13.34
N THR A 159 -21.83 -7.14 -12.91
CA THR A 159 -23.15 -6.95 -13.56
C THR A 159 -24.08 -6.09 -12.73
N SER A 160 -24.01 -6.22 -11.42
CA SER A 160 -24.80 -5.47 -10.45
C SER A 160 -23.89 -4.77 -9.45
N ASP A 161 -24.31 -3.58 -9.02
CA ASP A 161 -23.61 -2.74 -8.04
C ASP A 161 -24.57 -2.29 -6.98
N ARG A 162 -24.12 -2.30 -5.71
CA ARG A 162 -24.93 -1.84 -4.58
C ARG A 162 -24.10 -1.30 -3.45
N ALA A 163 -24.67 -0.37 -2.66
CA ALA A 163 -24.08 0.07 -1.41
C ALA A 163 -24.17 -1.06 -0.36
N LEU A 164 -23.08 -1.28 0.36
CA LEU A 164 -23.04 -2.06 1.59
C LEU A 164 -23.27 -1.15 2.81
N LEU A 165 -22.66 0.04 2.79
CA LEU A 165 -22.80 1.05 3.83
C LEU A 165 -23.08 2.40 3.18
N THR A 166 -24.04 3.14 3.76
CA THR A 166 -24.41 4.49 3.31
C THR A 166 -24.18 5.47 4.45
N PRO A 167 -23.49 6.60 4.21
CA PRO A 167 -23.24 7.58 5.26
C PRO A 167 -24.53 8.25 5.73
N GLU A 168 -24.65 8.48 7.02
CA GLU A 168 -25.79 9.10 7.65
C GLU A 168 -25.81 10.64 7.51
N ASN A 169 -24.67 11.25 7.19
CA ASN A 169 -24.53 12.68 6.91
C ASN A 169 -23.31 12.96 6.03
N PRO A 170 -23.16 14.17 5.46
CA PRO A 170 -22.06 14.50 4.53
C PRO A 170 -20.66 14.50 5.11
N ASN A 171 -20.49 14.48 6.43
CA ASN A 171 -19.17 14.44 7.07
C ASN A 171 -18.72 13.01 7.38
N VAL A 172 -19.57 12.02 7.12
CA VAL A 172 -19.26 10.61 7.32
C VAL A 172 -18.94 9.94 6.00
N PHE A 173 -17.96 9.05 6.03
CA PHE A 173 -17.65 8.18 4.90
C PHE A 173 -17.13 6.82 5.37
N TYR A 174 -17.19 5.85 4.48
CA TYR A 174 -16.78 4.47 4.74
C TYR A 174 -15.69 4.01 3.77
N GLY A 175 -14.85 3.08 4.23
CA GLY A 175 -13.89 2.37 3.39
C GLY A 175 -12.68 3.20 2.92
N ARG A 176 -12.45 4.37 3.52
CA ARG A 176 -11.29 5.23 3.24
C ARG A 176 -10.51 5.52 4.52
N ALA A 177 -9.23 5.82 4.38
CA ALA A 177 -8.44 6.37 5.45
C ALA A 177 -8.77 7.87 5.65
N GLU A 178 -8.76 8.32 6.90
CA GLU A 178 -8.81 9.74 7.24
C GLU A 178 -7.44 10.41 7.03
N PHE A 179 -7.38 11.71 7.28
CA PHE A 179 -6.19 12.53 7.01
C PHE A 179 -4.96 12.04 7.81
N VAL A 180 -5.07 11.89 9.13
CA VAL A 180 -3.93 11.54 10.00
C VAL A 180 -3.36 10.16 9.65
N ALA A 181 -4.21 9.17 9.39
CA ALA A 181 -3.74 7.83 9.00
C ALA A 181 -2.93 7.85 7.71
N SER A 182 -3.35 8.66 6.73
CA SER A 182 -2.65 8.74 5.44
C SER A 182 -1.38 9.58 5.47
N GLU A 183 -1.30 10.61 6.32
CA GLU A 183 -0.12 11.47 6.39
C GLU A 183 0.93 10.96 7.39
N GLU A 184 0.50 10.38 8.53
CA GLU A 184 1.39 10.04 9.64
C GLU A 184 1.61 8.52 9.80
N MET A 185 0.65 7.69 9.39
CA MET A 185 0.69 6.24 9.65
C MET A 185 0.88 5.41 8.38
N ASN A 186 1.08 6.04 7.23
CA ASN A 186 1.23 5.38 5.93
C ASN A 186 0.07 4.41 5.59
N ARG A 187 -1.12 4.64 6.16
CA ARG A 187 -2.32 3.86 5.90
C ARG A 187 -3.23 4.61 4.93
N PHE A 188 -3.37 4.10 3.70
CA PHE A 188 -4.17 4.70 2.63
C PHE A 188 -5.47 3.95 2.36
N ARG A 189 -5.64 2.76 2.95
CA ARG A 189 -6.85 1.94 2.81
C ARG A 189 -7.76 2.04 4.02
N GLY A 190 -9.05 1.82 3.80
CA GLY A 190 -10.04 1.86 4.85
C GLY A 190 -10.90 0.60 4.93
N PHE A 191 -10.55 -0.48 4.20
CA PHE A 191 -11.28 -1.75 4.30
C PHE A 191 -10.40 -2.96 3.98
N TRP A 192 -10.79 -4.11 4.51
CA TRP A 192 -10.03 -5.36 4.44
C TRP A 192 -10.97 -6.55 4.27
N TRP A 193 -10.82 -7.28 3.19
CA TRP A 193 -11.55 -8.51 2.94
C TRP A 193 -11.20 -9.60 3.95
N ALA A 194 -12.20 -10.34 4.38
CA ALA A 194 -11.99 -11.62 5.06
C ALA A 194 -11.33 -12.62 4.10
N PRO A 195 -10.41 -13.47 4.56
CA PRO A 195 -9.76 -14.48 3.71
C PRO A 195 -10.74 -15.45 3.01
N ASP A 196 -11.91 -15.67 3.59
CA ASP A 196 -12.98 -16.53 3.07
C ASP A 196 -13.93 -15.82 2.08
N SER A 197 -13.71 -14.53 1.80
CA SER A 197 -14.51 -13.69 0.89
C SER A 197 -15.95 -13.43 1.34
N LYS A 198 -16.33 -13.73 2.60
CA LYS A 198 -17.73 -13.63 3.06
C LYS A 198 -18.05 -12.34 3.80
N SER A 199 -17.02 -11.61 4.21
CA SER A 199 -17.19 -10.36 4.94
C SER A 199 -16.01 -9.42 4.72
N ILE A 200 -16.18 -8.18 5.14
CA ILE A 200 -15.21 -7.10 5.01
C ILE A 200 -15.17 -6.34 6.33
N ILE A 201 -13.99 -6.04 6.85
CA ILE A 201 -13.84 -5.00 7.86
C ILE A 201 -13.74 -3.67 7.13
N ALA A 202 -14.60 -2.71 7.46
CA ALA A 202 -14.59 -1.38 6.87
C ALA A 202 -14.52 -0.29 7.97
N ALA A 203 -13.66 0.69 7.76
CA ALA A 203 -13.59 1.88 8.60
C ALA A 203 -14.76 2.81 8.28
N ARG A 204 -15.44 3.31 9.33
CA ARG A 204 -16.30 4.48 9.31
C ARG A 204 -15.50 5.65 9.86
N VAL A 205 -15.49 6.74 9.14
CA VAL A 205 -14.82 7.98 9.53
C VAL A 205 -15.86 9.08 9.63
N ASP A 206 -15.90 9.79 10.74
CA ASP A 206 -16.72 10.97 10.97
C ASP A 206 -15.79 12.20 11.15
N GLU A 207 -15.80 13.09 10.18
CA GLU A 207 -15.02 14.32 10.20
C GLU A 207 -15.76 15.50 10.84
N SER A 208 -16.98 15.28 11.38
CA SER A 208 -17.77 16.37 12.01
C SER A 208 -17.02 17.13 13.11
N PRO A 209 -16.17 16.48 13.94
CA PRO A 209 -15.42 17.17 14.99
C PRO A 209 -14.29 18.06 14.48
N ILE A 210 -13.84 17.85 13.23
CA ILE A 210 -12.65 18.55 12.67
C ILE A 210 -13.06 19.97 12.23
N ASP A 211 -12.23 20.93 12.61
CA ASP A 211 -12.38 22.33 12.18
C ASP A 211 -12.26 22.51 10.67
N ILE A 212 -12.99 23.49 10.14
CA ILE A 212 -12.96 23.84 8.72
C ILE A 212 -11.91 24.94 8.48
N TRP A 213 -11.00 24.67 7.55
CA TRP A 213 -10.05 25.63 7.03
C TRP A 213 -10.47 26.07 5.63
N TYR A 214 -10.17 27.32 5.30
CA TYR A 214 -10.46 27.91 4.00
C TYR A 214 -9.17 28.20 3.24
N ILE A 215 -9.01 27.57 2.07
CA ILE A 215 -7.86 27.78 1.19
C ILE A 215 -8.34 28.66 0.03
N ALA A 216 -7.87 29.92 0.02
CA ALA A 216 -8.11 30.85 -1.08
C ALA A 216 -7.09 30.62 -2.21
N ASP A 217 -7.50 30.93 -3.44
CA ASP A 217 -6.60 31.05 -4.60
C ASP A 217 -6.26 32.50 -4.85
N PRO A 218 -5.07 33.01 -4.45
CA PRO A 218 -4.70 34.43 -4.64
C PRO A 218 -4.57 34.83 -6.11
N ALA A 219 -4.40 33.86 -7.03
CA ALA A 219 -4.33 34.15 -8.46
C ALA A 219 -5.70 34.35 -9.10
N ASN A 220 -6.77 33.86 -8.45
CA ASN A 220 -8.15 33.94 -8.90
C ASN A 220 -9.04 34.34 -7.71
N PRO A 221 -8.96 35.60 -7.23
CA PRO A 221 -9.61 36.02 -5.99
C PRO A 221 -11.15 36.07 -6.06
N GLU A 222 -11.70 35.91 -7.24
CA GLU A 222 -13.16 35.81 -7.48
C GLU A 222 -13.69 34.39 -7.21
N ILE A 223 -12.82 33.40 -7.09
CA ILE A 223 -13.21 32.01 -6.78
C ILE A 223 -13.41 31.89 -5.26
N GLU A 224 -14.54 31.32 -4.85
CA GLU A 224 -14.82 31.06 -3.44
C GLU A 224 -13.73 30.18 -2.84
N PRO A 225 -13.19 30.53 -1.64
CA PRO A 225 -12.19 29.69 -0.96
C PRO A 225 -12.69 28.27 -0.73
N ARG A 226 -11.83 27.30 -1.01
CA ARG A 226 -12.15 25.89 -0.77
C ARG A 226 -12.16 25.60 0.73
N ALA A 227 -13.31 25.16 1.24
CA ALA A 227 -13.44 24.64 2.59
C ALA A 227 -12.84 23.21 2.66
N ILE A 228 -11.95 22.97 3.60
CA ILE A 228 -11.39 21.66 3.91
C ILE A 228 -11.44 21.42 5.41
N ARG A 229 -11.63 20.18 5.84
CA ARG A 229 -11.45 19.79 7.24
C ARG A 229 -9.99 19.45 7.47
N TYR A 230 -9.39 20.09 8.48
CA TYR A 230 -7.98 19.93 8.78
C TYR A 230 -7.77 19.81 10.30
N PRO A 231 -7.30 18.66 10.79
CA PRO A 231 -7.07 18.42 12.22
C PRO A 231 -5.78 19.14 12.66
N SER A 232 -5.90 20.38 13.08
CA SER A 232 -4.77 21.14 13.61
C SER A 232 -4.31 20.60 14.94
N VAL A 233 -3.03 20.82 15.28
CA VAL A 233 -2.48 20.43 16.58
C VAL A 233 -3.32 21.02 17.72
N GLY A 234 -3.73 20.16 18.66
CA GLY A 234 -4.54 20.55 19.83
C GLY A 234 -6.06 20.63 19.55
N THR A 235 -6.51 20.38 18.32
CA THR A 235 -7.95 20.29 17.98
C THR A 235 -8.40 18.83 17.86
N PRO A 236 -9.71 18.54 17.79
CA PRO A 236 -10.21 17.19 17.58
C PRO A 236 -9.76 16.59 16.24
N ASN A 237 -9.54 15.28 16.24
CA ASN A 237 -9.37 14.49 15.02
C ASN A 237 -10.72 13.97 14.51
N ALA A 238 -10.71 13.25 13.37
CA ALA A 238 -11.85 12.45 12.94
C ALA A 238 -12.12 11.33 13.92
N GLU A 239 -13.40 11.01 14.13
CA GLU A 239 -13.79 9.81 14.87
C GLU A 239 -13.78 8.61 13.93
N VAL A 240 -12.95 7.60 14.27
CA VAL A 240 -12.78 6.38 13.48
C VAL A 240 -13.37 5.19 14.23
N SER A 241 -14.18 4.39 13.54
CA SER A 241 -14.66 3.09 14.03
C SER A 241 -14.52 2.01 12.96
N LEU A 242 -14.53 0.75 13.37
CA LEU A 242 -14.47 -0.39 12.45
C LEU A 242 -15.75 -1.19 12.50
N HIS A 243 -16.18 -1.65 11.34
CA HIS A 243 -17.39 -2.46 11.19
C HIS A 243 -17.08 -3.73 10.41
N LEU A 244 -17.48 -4.88 10.94
CA LEU A 244 -17.57 -6.11 10.18
C LEU A 244 -18.86 -6.10 9.38
N VAL A 245 -18.76 -6.18 8.06
CA VAL A 245 -19.86 -6.06 7.11
C VAL A 245 -19.94 -7.35 6.29
N ASP A 246 -21.11 -7.99 6.25
CA ASP A 246 -21.34 -9.11 5.35
C ASP A 246 -21.67 -8.63 3.92
N LEU A 247 -21.78 -9.59 2.98
CA LEU A 247 -22.07 -9.24 1.59
C LEU A 247 -23.51 -8.73 1.39
N GLU A 248 -24.40 -8.89 2.33
CA GLU A 248 -25.78 -8.37 2.32
C GLU A 248 -25.85 -6.91 2.84
N GLY A 249 -24.77 -6.41 3.48
CA GLY A 249 -24.69 -5.06 4.05
C GLY A 249 -25.07 -5.00 5.53
N ASN A 250 -25.22 -6.15 6.21
CA ASN A 250 -25.41 -6.16 7.65
C ASN A 250 -24.07 -5.84 8.32
N ALA A 251 -24.04 -4.74 9.08
CA ALA A 251 -22.84 -4.24 9.73
C ALA A 251 -22.93 -4.37 11.24
N ARG A 252 -21.83 -4.77 11.87
CA ARG A 252 -21.67 -4.80 13.32
C ARG A 252 -20.34 -4.15 13.70
N GLU A 253 -20.37 -3.28 14.70
CA GLU A 253 -19.18 -2.56 15.15
C GLU A 253 -18.20 -3.48 15.87
N ILE A 254 -16.90 -3.29 15.60
CA ILE A 254 -15.77 -3.88 16.33
C ILE A 254 -15.33 -2.84 17.35
N GLU A 255 -15.45 -3.15 18.63
CA GLU A 255 -15.21 -2.21 19.71
C GLU A 255 -13.80 -2.35 20.28
N TRP A 256 -13.11 -1.23 20.44
CA TRP A 256 -11.93 -1.07 21.30
C TRP A 256 -12.03 0.21 22.11
N ASN A 257 -11.17 0.41 23.09
CA ASN A 257 -11.12 1.63 23.88
C ASN A 257 -10.59 2.80 23.05
N ARG A 258 -11.45 3.47 22.29
CA ARG A 258 -11.11 4.62 21.43
C ARG A 258 -10.77 5.88 22.21
N ASN A 259 -11.15 5.97 23.50
CA ASN A 259 -10.77 7.12 24.32
C ASN A 259 -9.30 7.14 24.64
N ASP A 260 -8.70 5.98 24.86
CA ASP A 260 -7.27 5.85 25.15
C ASP A 260 -6.46 5.62 23.86
N PHE A 261 -7.05 4.94 22.86
CA PHE A 261 -6.40 4.61 21.57
C PHE A 261 -7.21 5.18 20.40
N GLU A 262 -6.98 6.46 20.16
CA GLU A 262 -7.74 7.24 19.16
C GLU A 262 -7.35 6.87 17.72
N TYR A 263 -6.08 6.56 17.48
CA TYR A 263 -5.58 6.29 16.14
C TYR A 263 -5.72 4.82 15.76
N LEU A 264 -6.34 4.57 14.61
CA LEU A 264 -6.28 3.29 13.92
C LEU A 264 -5.07 3.28 13.00
N ILE A 265 -4.05 2.47 13.34
CA ILE A 265 -2.83 2.33 12.53
C ILE A 265 -3.09 1.40 11.35
N GLU A 266 -3.48 0.14 11.59
CA GLU A 266 -3.63 -0.87 10.55
C GLU A 266 -4.62 -1.95 10.97
N VAL A 267 -5.21 -2.61 9.97
CA VAL A 267 -5.93 -3.88 10.13
C VAL A 267 -5.26 -4.93 9.27
N SER A 268 -4.85 -6.03 9.88
CA SER A 268 -4.29 -7.16 9.18
C SER A 268 -5.21 -8.37 9.32
N TRP A 269 -5.58 -9.00 8.20
CA TRP A 269 -6.45 -10.15 8.20
C TRP A 269 -6.03 -11.15 7.13
N ASN A 270 -5.48 -12.29 7.57
CA ASN A 270 -5.09 -13.40 6.72
C ASN A 270 -5.65 -14.73 7.26
N SER A 271 -5.42 -15.82 6.56
CA SER A 271 -5.94 -17.15 6.93
C SER A 271 -5.26 -17.79 8.13
N ASN A 272 -4.19 -17.22 8.68
CA ASN A 272 -3.40 -17.82 9.74
C ASN A 272 -3.92 -17.48 11.15
N GLY A 273 -4.89 -16.53 11.26
CA GLY A 273 -5.45 -16.14 12.53
C GLY A 273 -6.64 -15.18 12.42
N PRO A 274 -7.18 -14.73 13.56
CA PRO A 274 -8.23 -13.72 13.60
C PRO A 274 -7.73 -12.39 13.04
N ALA A 275 -8.65 -11.49 12.65
CA ALA A 275 -8.28 -10.13 12.27
C ALA A 275 -7.53 -9.44 13.40
N LEU A 276 -6.47 -8.72 13.06
CA LEU A 276 -5.70 -7.89 13.97
C LEU A 276 -6.05 -6.42 13.75
N VAL A 277 -6.27 -5.69 14.84
CA VAL A 277 -6.49 -4.25 14.84
C VAL A 277 -5.35 -3.60 15.63
N HIS A 278 -4.53 -2.80 14.96
CA HIS A 278 -3.42 -2.07 15.55
C HIS A 278 -3.85 -0.63 15.77
N VAL A 279 -3.75 -0.16 17.01
CA VAL A 279 -4.20 1.17 17.44
C VAL A 279 -3.13 1.86 18.28
N MET A 280 -3.23 3.20 18.40
CA MET A 280 -2.24 4.02 19.09
C MET A 280 -2.93 5.13 19.88
N SER A 281 -2.35 5.50 21.00
CA SER A 281 -2.72 6.67 21.80
C SER A 281 -2.44 7.97 21.04
N ARG A 282 -3.16 9.04 21.39
CA ARG A 282 -3.01 10.33 20.68
C ARG A 282 -1.63 10.95 20.86
N ASP A 283 -1.00 10.77 22.02
CA ASP A 283 0.37 11.21 22.29
C ASP A 283 1.44 10.30 21.66
N GLN A 284 1.01 9.20 21.05
CA GLN A 284 1.82 8.20 20.35
C GLN A 284 2.82 7.43 21.24
N HIS A 285 2.64 7.48 22.56
CA HIS A 285 3.50 6.76 23.50
C HIS A 285 3.10 5.29 23.64
N GLU A 286 1.84 4.95 23.39
CA GLU A 286 1.32 3.58 23.52
C GLU A 286 0.65 3.12 22.24
N ALA A 287 0.94 1.88 21.84
CA ALA A 287 0.19 1.18 20.80
C ALA A 287 -0.22 -0.20 21.26
N ARG A 288 -1.37 -0.68 20.77
CA ARG A 288 -1.93 -2.00 21.09
C ARG A 288 -2.35 -2.75 19.87
N ILE A 289 -2.15 -4.05 19.92
CA ILE A 289 -2.61 -4.98 18.91
C ILE A 289 -3.73 -5.82 19.53
N PHE A 290 -4.91 -5.71 18.93
CA PHE A 290 -6.08 -6.50 19.32
C PHE A 290 -6.34 -7.62 18.32
N ALA A 291 -6.62 -8.82 18.82
CA ALA A 291 -7.24 -9.88 18.04
C ALA A 291 -8.76 -9.75 18.13
N VAL A 292 -9.45 -9.87 17.00
CA VAL A 292 -10.93 -9.74 16.91
C VAL A 292 -11.56 -11.11 16.82
N ASP A 293 -12.42 -11.46 17.77
CA ASP A 293 -13.26 -12.64 17.66
C ASP A 293 -14.39 -12.39 16.62
N ALA A 294 -14.37 -13.13 15.52
CA ALA A 294 -15.29 -12.90 14.40
C ALA A 294 -16.78 -13.13 14.72
N GLN A 295 -17.11 -13.88 15.78
CA GLN A 295 -18.48 -14.17 16.17
C GLN A 295 -19.05 -13.11 17.13
N SER A 296 -18.32 -12.86 18.21
CA SER A 296 -18.72 -11.90 19.24
C SER A 296 -18.32 -10.45 18.94
N LEU A 297 -17.36 -10.23 18.06
CA LEU A 297 -16.66 -8.96 17.74
C LEU A 297 -15.97 -8.33 18.95
N LYS A 298 -15.73 -9.13 19.99
CA LYS A 298 -14.92 -8.69 21.12
C LYS A 298 -13.45 -8.66 20.71
N THR A 299 -12.77 -7.64 21.18
CA THR A 299 -11.33 -7.48 21.01
C THR A 299 -10.58 -7.95 22.24
N THR A 300 -9.45 -8.61 22.03
CA THR A 300 -8.53 -9.02 23.11
C THR A 300 -7.15 -8.47 22.81
N ALA A 301 -6.56 -7.68 23.70
CA ALA A 301 -5.20 -7.20 23.55
C ALA A 301 -4.22 -8.40 23.61
N ILE A 302 -3.40 -8.54 22.59
CA ILE A 302 -2.44 -9.64 22.44
C ILE A 302 -0.98 -9.16 22.42
N ALA A 303 -0.76 -7.87 22.16
CA ALA A 303 0.55 -7.23 22.26
C ALA A 303 0.38 -5.74 22.58
N GLU A 304 1.36 -5.19 23.27
CA GLU A 304 1.46 -3.78 23.65
C GLU A 304 2.85 -3.28 23.30
N GLN A 305 2.93 -2.03 22.86
CA GLN A 305 4.17 -1.31 22.59
C GLN A 305 4.14 0.00 23.38
N HIS A 306 5.27 0.38 23.93
CA HIS A 306 5.45 1.63 24.66
C HIS A 306 6.80 2.25 24.34
N ASP A 307 6.83 3.57 24.16
CA ASP A 307 8.03 4.36 24.02
C ASP A 307 7.82 5.71 24.71
N ASP A 308 8.84 6.20 25.45
CA ASP A 308 8.77 7.48 26.18
C ASP A 308 8.71 8.71 25.25
N HIS A 309 8.99 8.53 23.93
CA HIS A 309 8.95 9.58 22.93
C HIS A 309 7.83 9.35 21.93
N TRP A 310 7.89 8.25 21.15
CA TRP A 310 6.81 7.81 20.26
C TRP A 310 7.05 6.37 19.79
N VAL A 311 5.97 5.62 19.67
CA VAL A 311 5.99 4.27 19.06
C VAL A 311 6.09 4.42 17.55
N GLU A 312 7.09 3.79 16.95
CA GLU A 312 7.27 3.79 15.50
C GLU A 312 6.37 2.76 14.81
N VAL A 313 5.71 3.17 13.74
CA VAL A 313 4.88 2.28 12.91
C VAL A 313 5.73 1.60 11.85
N VAL A 314 5.83 0.28 11.91
CA VAL A 314 6.61 -0.52 10.96
C VAL A 314 5.69 -1.17 9.93
N PRO A 315 5.80 -0.80 8.64
CA PRO A 315 4.99 -1.39 7.58
C PRO A 315 5.10 -2.92 7.51
N GLY A 316 3.97 -3.58 7.26
CA GLY A 316 3.89 -5.03 7.19
C GLY A 316 3.76 -5.73 8.54
N THR A 317 3.60 -4.97 9.62
CA THR A 317 3.28 -5.47 10.97
C THR A 317 2.05 -4.76 11.54
N PRO A 318 1.28 -5.41 12.44
CA PRO A 318 1.36 -6.82 12.86
C PRO A 318 0.78 -7.78 11.81
N GLN A 319 1.26 -9.02 11.78
CA GLN A 319 0.67 -10.07 10.96
C GLN A 319 0.74 -11.44 11.65
N TRP A 320 -0.20 -12.31 11.31
CA TRP A 320 -0.10 -13.73 11.64
C TRP A 320 0.73 -14.47 10.59
N ALA A 321 1.75 -15.18 11.04
CA ALA A 321 2.44 -16.21 10.27
C ALA A 321 1.74 -17.57 10.44
N PRO A 322 2.07 -18.60 9.63
CA PRO A 322 1.61 -19.96 9.84
C PRO A 322 1.81 -20.43 11.28
N GLU A 323 0.99 -21.38 11.71
CA GLU A 323 0.96 -21.92 13.08
C GLU A 323 0.54 -20.90 14.16
N GLY A 324 0.00 -19.75 13.75
CA GLY A 324 -0.48 -18.71 14.66
C GLY A 324 0.64 -17.92 15.34
N LEU A 325 1.80 -17.82 14.71
CA LEU A 325 2.89 -16.98 15.21
C LEU A 325 2.57 -15.50 14.93
N LEU A 326 2.62 -14.65 15.96
CA LEU A 326 2.45 -13.22 15.81
C LEU A 326 3.78 -12.57 15.43
N ILE A 327 3.79 -11.87 14.28
CA ILE A 327 4.95 -11.12 13.80
C ILE A 327 4.74 -9.65 14.08
N THR A 328 5.68 -9.06 14.80
CA THR A 328 5.73 -7.64 15.18
C THR A 328 7.17 -7.14 15.10
N THR A 329 7.39 -5.91 15.55
CA THR A 329 8.71 -5.40 15.90
C THR A 329 8.82 -5.18 17.41
N LYS A 330 10.04 -5.11 17.90
CA LYS A 330 10.37 -4.80 19.29
C LYS A 330 11.57 -3.87 19.34
N ASP A 331 11.39 -2.72 19.94
CA ASP A 331 12.46 -1.78 20.17
C ASP A 331 13.24 -2.18 21.44
N ASP A 332 14.56 -2.17 21.35
CA ASP A 332 15.50 -2.37 22.45
C ASP A 332 16.29 -1.08 22.65
N LEU A 333 15.95 -0.33 23.69
CA LEU A 333 16.55 0.96 23.99
C LEU A 333 18.01 0.85 24.46
N GLU A 334 18.44 -0.30 24.99
CA GLU A 334 19.83 -0.50 25.44
C GLU A 334 20.78 -0.62 24.23
N SER A 335 20.38 -1.38 23.20
CA SER A 335 21.15 -1.54 21.98
C SER A 335 20.78 -0.55 20.87
N ASP A 336 19.82 0.34 21.11
CA ASP A 336 19.24 1.26 20.11
C ASP A 336 18.88 0.52 18.81
N THR A 337 18.14 -0.59 18.97
CA THR A 337 17.84 -1.49 17.84
C THR A 337 16.36 -1.84 17.79
N ARG A 338 15.77 -1.68 16.62
CA ARG A 338 14.46 -2.24 16.30
C ARG A 338 14.60 -3.63 15.72
N HIS A 339 14.19 -4.63 16.48
CA HIS A 339 14.24 -6.03 16.12
C HIS A 339 12.97 -6.49 15.40
N LEU A 340 13.11 -7.46 14.51
CA LEU A 340 12.00 -8.34 14.15
C LEU A 340 11.64 -9.19 15.37
N ALA A 341 10.35 -9.33 15.66
CA ALA A 341 9.87 -10.10 16.78
C ALA A 341 8.86 -11.18 16.36
N VAL A 342 9.00 -12.36 16.92
CA VAL A 342 8.07 -13.48 16.78
C VAL A 342 7.50 -13.81 18.17
N ASN A 343 6.19 -13.71 18.33
CA ASN A 343 5.50 -13.86 19.63
C ASN A 343 6.12 -12.99 20.74
N GLY A 344 6.50 -11.73 20.41
CA GLY A 344 7.11 -10.78 21.31
C GLY A 344 8.60 -11.02 21.65
N SER A 345 9.20 -12.05 21.10
CA SER A 345 10.64 -12.33 21.27
C SER A 345 11.42 -11.77 20.08
N ALA A 346 12.46 -10.95 20.35
CA ALA A 346 13.37 -10.46 19.33
C ALA A 346 14.13 -11.64 18.68
N VAL A 347 14.18 -11.66 17.33
CA VAL A 347 14.80 -12.74 16.56
C VAL A 347 15.94 -12.26 15.65
N THR A 348 16.17 -10.95 15.55
CA THR A 348 17.31 -10.35 14.83
C THR A 348 18.36 -9.83 15.80
N PRO A 349 19.64 -9.75 15.41
CA PRO A 349 20.71 -9.28 16.28
C PRO A 349 20.62 -7.76 16.54
N ALA A 350 21.28 -7.32 17.60
CA ALA A 350 21.51 -5.89 17.87
C ALA A 350 22.29 -5.25 16.72
N GLY A 351 21.97 -3.98 16.41
CA GLY A 351 22.56 -3.21 15.31
C GLY A 351 21.92 -3.47 13.94
N LEU A 352 20.99 -4.41 13.81
CA LEU A 352 20.21 -4.63 12.59
C LEU A 352 18.82 -3.98 12.70
N GLN A 353 18.69 -2.75 12.21
CA GLN A 353 17.46 -1.93 12.29
C GLN A 353 16.40 -2.40 11.29
N VAL A 354 15.34 -3.02 11.77
CA VAL A 354 14.22 -3.46 10.94
C VAL A 354 13.34 -2.26 10.57
N SER A 355 13.07 -2.08 9.28
CA SER A 355 12.29 -0.96 8.76
C SER A 355 10.96 -1.35 8.11
N ALA A 356 10.79 -2.60 7.65
CA ALA A 356 9.52 -3.12 7.12
C ALA A 356 9.53 -4.63 7.07
N VAL A 357 8.37 -5.27 7.24
CA VAL A 357 8.15 -6.67 6.87
C VAL A 357 7.55 -6.73 5.47
N ILE A 358 8.15 -7.51 4.58
CA ILE A 358 7.82 -7.54 3.15
C ILE A 358 6.92 -8.72 2.79
N ASP A 359 7.23 -9.90 3.33
CA ASP A 359 6.49 -11.14 3.08
C ASP A 359 6.65 -12.09 4.25
N ILE A 360 5.63 -12.90 4.46
CA ILE A 360 5.62 -13.98 5.46
C ILE A 360 5.06 -15.21 4.79
N ASP A 361 5.86 -16.25 4.70
CA ASP A 361 5.44 -17.54 4.17
C ASP A 361 5.60 -18.66 5.20
N ARG A 362 5.42 -19.92 4.79
CA ARG A 362 5.57 -21.09 5.68
C ARG A 362 6.99 -21.37 6.13
N PHE A 363 7.99 -20.73 5.53
CA PHE A 363 9.40 -21.00 5.81
C PHE A 363 10.01 -19.90 6.67
N GLY A 364 9.52 -18.65 6.55
CA GLY A 364 10.12 -17.54 7.24
C GLY A 364 9.53 -16.18 6.87
N ILE A 365 10.28 -15.16 7.18
CA ILE A 365 9.90 -13.74 7.07
C ILE A 365 10.93 -13.03 6.22
N THR A 366 10.51 -12.41 5.13
CA THR A 366 11.34 -11.47 4.36
C THR A 366 11.09 -10.05 4.86
N PHE A 367 12.13 -9.31 5.16
CA PHE A 367 12.04 -7.97 5.74
C PHE A 367 13.14 -7.05 5.23
N LEU A 368 12.95 -5.75 5.41
CA LEU A 368 13.96 -4.72 5.16
C LEU A 368 14.66 -4.37 6.47
N ALA A 369 15.98 -4.29 6.41
CA ALA A 369 16.76 -3.82 7.54
C ALA A 369 18.06 -3.14 7.12
N THR A 370 18.60 -2.34 8.04
CA THR A 370 19.80 -1.53 7.89
C THR A 370 20.79 -1.88 8.99
N ALA A 371 21.98 -2.33 8.61
CA ALA A 371 23.12 -2.49 9.53
C ALA A 371 24.11 -1.34 9.38
N ASP A 372 24.08 -0.63 8.24
CA ASP A 372 24.85 0.58 7.94
C ASP A 372 23.85 1.67 7.53
N ALA A 373 23.91 2.84 8.15
CA ALA A 373 22.99 3.96 7.92
C ALA A 373 22.93 4.44 6.44
N THR A 374 23.92 4.11 5.64
CA THR A 374 24.01 4.47 4.21
C THR A 374 23.40 3.42 3.28
N GLN A 375 22.98 2.27 3.81
CA GLN A 375 22.50 1.12 3.05
C GLN A 375 21.21 0.57 3.64
N SER A 376 20.39 -0.03 2.79
CA SER A 376 19.21 -0.79 3.22
C SER A 376 19.13 -2.07 2.40
N HIS A 377 18.92 -3.20 3.07
CA HIS A 377 18.94 -4.51 2.45
C HIS A 377 17.69 -5.33 2.74
N LEU A 378 17.35 -6.27 1.82
CA LEU A 378 16.43 -7.33 2.10
C LEU A 378 17.13 -8.45 2.87
N TRP A 379 16.45 -8.93 3.90
CA TRP A 379 16.85 -10.01 4.76
C TRP A 379 15.77 -11.07 4.82
N TRP A 380 16.14 -12.28 5.12
CA TRP A 380 15.23 -13.37 5.42
C TRP A 380 15.56 -13.99 6.78
N TYR A 381 14.53 -14.24 7.58
CA TYR A 381 14.60 -14.96 8.83
C TYR A 381 13.78 -16.24 8.72
N GLY A 382 14.43 -17.40 8.81
CA GLY A 382 13.79 -18.71 8.84
C GLY A 382 13.22 -19.02 10.22
N PHE A 383 12.06 -19.66 10.29
CA PHE A 383 11.48 -20.08 11.57
C PHE A 383 12.34 -21.13 12.31
N GLY A 384 13.35 -21.71 11.67
CA GLY A 384 14.41 -22.51 12.29
C GLY A 384 15.50 -21.70 13.00
N GLY A 385 15.51 -20.37 12.86
CA GLY A 385 16.50 -19.48 13.45
C GLY A 385 17.61 -19.02 12.49
N GLU A 386 17.51 -19.35 11.21
CA GLU A 386 18.45 -18.90 10.19
C GLU A 386 18.22 -17.41 9.86
N LEU A 387 19.29 -16.66 9.64
CA LEU A 387 19.26 -15.27 9.21
C LEU A 387 20.16 -15.09 7.99
N GLU A 388 19.59 -14.58 6.89
CA GLU A 388 20.29 -14.42 5.61
C GLU A 388 20.03 -13.03 5.02
N GLN A 389 21.08 -12.37 4.52
CA GLN A 389 20.98 -11.15 3.72
C GLN A 389 20.76 -11.53 2.25
N LEU A 390 19.62 -11.12 1.69
CA LEU A 390 19.20 -11.49 0.32
C LEU A 390 19.70 -10.54 -0.77
N SER A 391 20.14 -9.34 -0.41
CA SER A 391 20.69 -8.35 -1.32
C SER A 391 22.11 -7.95 -0.90
N SER A 392 22.94 -7.58 -1.84
CA SER A 392 24.36 -7.23 -1.60
C SER A 392 24.80 -6.05 -2.45
N GLY A 393 25.86 -5.37 -2.03
CA GLY A 393 26.41 -4.17 -2.69
C GLY A 393 26.02 -2.88 -1.97
N ASN A 394 26.62 -1.78 -2.40
CA ASN A 394 26.41 -0.45 -1.81
C ASN A 394 25.13 0.18 -2.40
N GLY A 395 24.03 0.14 -1.66
CA GLY A 395 22.80 0.69 -2.18
C GLY A 395 21.61 0.61 -1.22
N VAL A 396 20.48 1.13 -1.70
CA VAL A 396 19.18 1.03 -1.05
C VAL A 396 18.37 0.02 -1.83
N TYR A 397 18.14 -1.13 -1.20
CA TYR A 397 17.37 -2.23 -1.76
C TYR A 397 15.96 -2.21 -1.16
N THR A 398 14.97 -2.43 -2.00
CA THR A 398 13.58 -2.71 -1.63
C THR A 398 13.08 -3.88 -2.46
N GLY A 399 11.86 -4.37 -2.23
CA GLY A 399 11.38 -5.45 -3.07
C GLY A 399 10.08 -6.08 -2.61
N ARG A 400 9.83 -7.27 -3.17
CA ARG A 400 8.73 -8.17 -2.81
C ARG A 400 9.25 -9.59 -2.82
N ALA A 401 8.69 -10.44 -1.97
CA ALA A 401 8.98 -11.86 -1.96
C ALA A 401 7.67 -12.65 -1.95
N SER A 402 7.66 -13.82 -2.56
CA SER A 402 6.59 -14.82 -2.43
C SER A 402 7.08 -16.14 -2.98
N ASN A 403 6.90 -17.22 -2.23
CA ASN A 403 7.16 -18.59 -2.66
C ASN A 403 8.47 -18.77 -3.46
N HIS A 404 9.61 -18.45 -2.83
CA HIS A 404 10.98 -18.52 -3.38
C HIS A 404 11.27 -17.57 -4.56
N THR A 405 10.36 -16.68 -4.91
CA THR A 405 10.62 -15.63 -5.89
C THR A 405 10.80 -14.31 -5.16
N LEU A 406 11.90 -13.64 -5.49
CA LEU A 406 12.26 -12.34 -4.96
C LEU A 406 12.33 -11.34 -6.11
N VAL A 407 11.68 -10.20 -5.95
CA VAL A 407 11.84 -9.02 -6.80
C VAL A 407 12.69 -8.03 -6.02
N LEU A 408 13.91 -7.82 -6.45
CA LEU A 408 14.83 -6.82 -5.90
C LEU A 408 14.74 -5.53 -6.71
N VAL A 409 14.58 -4.42 -6.02
CA VAL A 409 14.62 -3.07 -6.59
C VAL A 409 15.81 -2.36 -5.97
N GLU A 410 16.84 -2.15 -6.75
CA GLU A 410 18.10 -1.53 -6.36
C GLU A 410 18.15 -0.07 -6.77
N ARG A 411 18.63 0.78 -5.85
CA ARG A 411 19.12 2.15 -6.12
C ARG A 411 20.51 2.28 -5.54
N SER A 412 21.45 2.78 -6.34
CA SER A 412 22.83 2.95 -5.95
C SER A 412 23.37 4.28 -6.47
N LEU A 413 24.47 4.75 -5.90
CA LEU A 413 25.23 5.87 -6.45
C LEU A 413 26.08 5.46 -7.69
N ASP A 414 26.23 4.15 -7.91
CA ASP A 414 27.03 3.60 -9.01
C ASP A 414 26.32 3.59 -10.36
N HIS A 415 24.97 3.80 -10.36
CA HIS A 415 24.16 3.83 -11.58
C HIS A 415 22.94 4.73 -11.45
N TYR A 416 22.41 5.15 -12.60
CA TYR A 416 21.16 5.94 -12.64
C TYR A 416 19.92 5.06 -12.65
N GLY A 417 18.85 5.58 -11.99
CA GLY A 417 17.53 4.96 -11.99
C GLY A 417 17.43 3.74 -11.06
N VAL A 418 16.49 2.87 -11.35
CA VAL A 418 16.28 1.62 -10.62
C VAL A 418 16.68 0.43 -11.45
N HIS A 419 17.38 -0.52 -10.85
CA HIS A 419 17.57 -1.85 -11.40
C HIS A 419 16.59 -2.80 -10.72
N VAL A 420 15.89 -3.60 -11.53
CA VAL A 420 14.90 -4.56 -11.00
C VAL A 420 15.29 -5.96 -11.42
N THR A 421 15.68 -6.75 -10.44
CA THR A 421 16.08 -8.14 -10.63
C THR A 421 15.03 -9.08 -10.01
N VAL A 422 14.59 -10.06 -10.79
CA VAL A 422 13.76 -11.17 -10.31
C VAL A 422 14.66 -12.37 -10.08
N VAL A 423 14.72 -12.84 -8.85
CA VAL A 423 15.52 -13.99 -8.44
C VAL A 423 14.60 -15.15 -8.09
N ARG A 424 14.84 -16.33 -8.66
CA ARG A 424 14.19 -17.58 -8.29
C ARG A 424 15.12 -18.78 -8.48
N ASP A 425 15.23 -19.61 -7.49
CA ASP A 425 16.05 -20.84 -7.50
C ASP A 425 17.49 -20.58 -8.00
N GLY A 426 18.11 -19.44 -7.57
CA GLY A 426 19.44 -19.01 -7.97
C GLY A 426 19.57 -18.47 -9.40
N LYS A 427 18.45 -18.35 -10.14
CA LYS A 427 18.43 -17.72 -11.46
C LYS A 427 17.96 -16.27 -11.33
N GLU A 428 18.63 -15.38 -12.06
CA GLU A 428 18.32 -13.97 -12.14
C GLU A 428 17.75 -13.61 -13.52
N SER A 429 16.77 -12.77 -13.52
CA SER A 429 16.17 -12.16 -14.71
C SER A 429 15.93 -10.69 -14.44
N GLN A 430 15.93 -9.85 -15.48
CA GLN A 430 15.74 -8.40 -15.33
C GLN A 430 14.36 -7.96 -15.82
N ILE A 431 13.69 -7.10 -15.05
CA ILE A 431 12.58 -6.30 -15.54
C ILE A 431 13.16 -4.95 -15.98
N GLU A 432 13.10 -4.67 -17.27
CA GLU A 432 13.71 -3.48 -17.86
C GLU A 432 13.09 -2.19 -17.34
N SER A 433 13.92 -1.23 -16.94
CA SER A 433 13.52 0.14 -16.67
C SER A 433 13.71 0.99 -17.94
N LEU A 434 12.64 1.68 -18.35
CA LEU A 434 12.65 2.63 -19.48
C LEU A 434 12.80 4.08 -19.00
N ALA A 435 13.21 4.30 -17.76
CA ALA A 435 13.45 5.62 -17.22
C ALA A 435 14.61 6.34 -17.92
N ALA A 436 14.51 7.66 -18.05
CA ALA A 436 15.61 8.45 -18.61
C ALA A 436 16.85 8.43 -17.71
N ALA A 437 18.03 8.32 -18.29
CA ALA A 437 19.25 8.72 -17.62
C ALA A 437 19.35 10.26 -17.59
N PRO A 438 19.88 10.88 -16.52
CA PRO A 438 20.16 12.31 -16.49
C PRO A 438 21.13 12.74 -17.59
N ILE A 439 20.88 13.92 -18.18
CA ILE A 439 21.81 14.51 -19.15
C ILE A 439 23.06 15.12 -18.50
N VAL A 440 23.09 15.18 -17.17
CA VAL A 440 24.22 15.62 -16.37
C VAL A 440 24.95 14.38 -15.86
N ASP A 441 26.22 14.27 -16.18
CA ASP A 441 27.08 13.23 -15.62
C ASP A 441 27.55 13.70 -14.22
N ALA A 442 26.88 13.21 -13.19
CA ALA A 442 27.24 13.48 -11.81
C ALA A 442 28.16 12.37 -11.29
N GLN A 443 29.20 12.76 -10.56
CA GLN A 443 30.08 11.84 -9.85
C GLN A 443 29.78 11.99 -8.35
N PRO A 444 28.75 11.29 -7.82
CA PRO A 444 28.41 11.42 -6.41
C PRO A 444 29.48 10.76 -5.54
N GLU A 445 29.84 11.45 -4.45
CA GLU A 445 30.69 10.90 -3.40
C GLU A 445 29.91 10.87 -2.10
N LEU A 446 29.97 9.75 -1.37
CA LEU A 446 29.46 9.66 -0.04
C LEU A 446 30.51 10.22 0.93
N LEU A 447 30.17 11.30 1.62
CA LEU A 447 30.98 11.85 2.70
C LEU A 447 30.49 11.24 4.02
N VAL A 448 31.33 10.44 4.65
CA VAL A 448 31.07 9.78 5.95
C VAL A 448 31.74 10.58 7.06
#